data_49fc7a112bfaf5a1ac567082768642d8
#
_entry.id   49fc7a112bfaf5a1ac567082768642d8
#
_cell.length_a   1.000
_cell.length_b   1.000
_cell.length_c   1.000
_cell.angle_alpha   90.00
_cell.angle_beta   90.00
_cell.angle_gamma   90.00
#
_symmetry.space_group_name_H-M   'P 1'
#
loop_
_entity.id
_entity.type
_entity.pdbx_description
1 polymer ?
#
loop_
_entity_poly.entity_id
_entity_poly.type
_entity_poly.pdbx_seq_one_letter_code
_entity_poly.pdbx_strand_id
1 'polypeptide(L)'
;MATARTTIGRLHVANVLQHFIDTEALPGTGIKPAKFWKGFNSIVADLAPKNAALLAERDRLQSEIDTWHQAHPGPIADMKAYQAFLKDIGYLAPLPAKSRITTKNVDAELAIQAGPQLVVPVLNARYALNAANARWGSLYDALYGTDVISEEGGATKLSASGKPYNAKRGKKVIAYARKLLDDVAPLRKGSHKDSVAYSVKNGKLAVALKDGSNTSLATPAQFKGFQGAAKAPSSVLLEHNGLHLDILIDHNTPIGKTDAAGVYDLVMEAALSTILDLEDSVAVVDAQDKVLAYRNWLGILQGTLTETISKGGKSFVRGLNPDRVYTGADGKPVVLHGRSLLFVRNVGHLMSNPAILYLSLIHI
;
A
#
# COMPACT_ATOMS: atom_id res chain seq x y z
N MET A 1 -36.85 3.01 -4.29
CA MET A 1 -37.48 1.69 -4.60
C MET A 1 -36.92 0.66 -3.62
N ALA A 2 -37.76 -0.25 -3.09
CA ALA A 2 -37.27 -1.31 -2.19
C ALA A 2 -36.29 -2.22 -2.93
N THR A 3 -35.15 -2.54 -2.34
CA THR A 3 -34.17 -3.46 -2.92
C THR A 3 -34.75 -4.87 -2.99
N ALA A 4 -34.86 -5.43 -4.20
CA ALA A 4 -35.29 -6.81 -4.38
C ALA A 4 -34.33 -7.79 -3.69
N ARG A 5 -34.88 -8.80 -3.00
CA ARG A 5 -34.10 -9.73 -2.16
C ARG A 5 -34.51 -11.17 -2.41
N THR A 6 -33.53 -12.07 -2.28
CA THR A 6 -33.74 -13.52 -2.25
C THR A 6 -33.59 -14.03 -0.82
N THR A 7 -34.48 -14.90 -0.41
CA THR A 7 -34.41 -15.56 0.90
C THR A 7 -33.56 -16.85 0.81
N ILE A 8 -32.52 -16.93 1.61
CA ILE A 8 -31.65 -18.10 1.73
C ILE A 8 -31.51 -18.48 3.20
N GLY A 9 -32.28 -19.47 3.65
CA GLY A 9 -32.37 -19.79 5.08
C GLY A 9 -32.95 -18.61 5.88
N ARG A 10 -32.17 -18.05 6.77
CA ARG A 10 -32.53 -16.86 7.57
C ARG A 10 -32.04 -15.54 6.95
N LEU A 11 -31.36 -15.61 5.81
CA LEU A 11 -30.79 -14.43 5.16
C LEU A 11 -31.76 -13.91 4.11
N HIS A 12 -31.93 -12.58 4.07
CA HIS A 12 -32.57 -11.84 3.00
C HIS A 12 -31.48 -11.05 2.27
N VAL A 13 -30.96 -11.63 1.20
CA VAL A 13 -29.81 -11.12 0.44
C VAL A 13 -30.32 -10.23 -0.69
N ALA A 14 -29.74 -9.03 -0.84
CA ALA A 14 -30.01 -8.20 -2.01
C ALA A 14 -29.62 -8.94 -3.29
N ASN A 15 -30.53 -8.96 -4.29
CA ASN A 15 -30.33 -9.74 -5.51
C ASN A 15 -29.06 -9.37 -6.28
N VAL A 16 -28.67 -8.08 -6.28
CA VAL A 16 -27.44 -7.63 -6.91
C VAL A 16 -26.20 -8.24 -6.26
N LEU A 17 -26.19 -8.35 -4.92
CA LEU A 17 -25.10 -8.98 -4.19
C LEU A 17 -25.06 -10.49 -4.41
N GLN A 18 -26.22 -11.16 -4.37
CA GLN A 18 -26.31 -12.58 -4.67
C GLN A 18 -25.79 -12.86 -6.08
N HIS A 19 -26.27 -12.12 -7.07
CA HIS A 19 -25.84 -12.27 -8.47
C HIS A 19 -24.31 -12.12 -8.60
N PHE A 20 -23.73 -11.08 -8.04
CA PHE A 20 -22.27 -10.86 -8.05
C PHE A 20 -21.51 -12.06 -7.44
N ILE A 21 -21.93 -12.53 -6.26
CA ILE A 21 -21.28 -13.67 -5.60
C ILE A 21 -21.37 -14.92 -6.49
N ASP A 22 -22.55 -15.22 -7.01
CA ASP A 22 -22.82 -16.47 -7.75
C ASP A 22 -22.14 -16.50 -9.12
N THR A 23 -22.03 -15.34 -9.79
CA THR A 23 -21.60 -15.28 -11.20
C THR A 23 -20.22 -14.66 -11.43
N GLU A 24 -19.71 -13.88 -10.48
CA GLU A 24 -18.43 -13.21 -10.63
C GLU A 24 -17.39 -13.69 -9.58
N ALA A 25 -17.78 -13.83 -8.31
CA ALA A 25 -16.83 -14.13 -7.24
C ALA A 25 -16.55 -15.65 -7.08
N LEU A 26 -17.55 -16.51 -7.20
CA LEU A 26 -17.39 -17.96 -7.02
C LEU A 26 -16.82 -18.72 -8.23
N PRO A 27 -17.04 -18.31 -9.49
CA PRO A 27 -16.45 -19.02 -10.63
C PRO A 27 -14.94 -19.18 -10.50
N GLY A 28 -14.43 -20.38 -10.79
CA GLY A 28 -13.00 -20.71 -10.66
C GLY A 28 -12.54 -21.13 -9.24
N THR A 29 -13.36 -20.91 -8.19
CA THR A 29 -13.00 -21.31 -6.81
C THR A 29 -13.27 -22.77 -6.48
N GLY A 30 -14.03 -23.49 -7.31
CA GLY A 30 -14.52 -24.85 -7.04
C GLY A 30 -15.66 -24.92 -6.01
N ILE A 31 -16.14 -23.77 -5.50
CA ILE A 31 -17.24 -23.69 -4.52
C ILE A 31 -18.56 -23.44 -5.25
N LYS A 32 -19.53 -24.34 -5.06
CA LYS A 32 -20.88 -24.16 -5.61
C LYS A 32 -21.66 -23.09 -4.81
N PRO A 33 -22.47 -22.23 -5.46
CA PRO A 33 -23.27 -21.20 -4.79
C PRO A 33 -24.10 -21.74 -3.62
N ALA A 34 -24.82 -22.86 -3.80
CA ALA A 34 -25.60 -23.48 -2.72
C ALA A 34 -24.77 -23.84 -1.48
N LYS A 35 -23.52 -24.31 -1.66
CA LYS A 35 -22.60 -24.61 -0.56
C LYS A 35 -22.13 -23.33 0.14
N PHE A 36 -21.79 -22.30 -0.63
CA PHE A 36 -21.39 -21.00 -0.11
C PHE A 36 -22.49 -20.41 0.77
N TRP A 37 -23.69 -20.25 0.25
CA TRP A 37 -24.80 -19.61 0.95
C TRP A 37 -25.28 -20.43 2.18
N LYS A 38 -25.27 -21.77 2.09
CA LYS A 38 -25.53 -22.61 3.27
C LYS A 38 -24.52 -22.39 4.38
N GLY A 39 -23.22 -22.33 4.02
CA GLY A 39 -22.15 -22.06 4.98
C GLY A 39 -22.25 -20.65 5.58
N PHE A 40 -22.49 -19.64 4.74
CA PHE A 40 -22.64 -18.27 5.19
C PHE A 40 -23.85 -18.09 6.11
N ASN A 41 -25.01 -18.66 5.76
CA ASN A 41 -26.17 -18.67 6.66
C ASN A 41 -25.86 -19.32 8.02
N SER A 42 -25.12 -20.42 8.04
CA SER A 42 -24.70 -21.09 9.28
C SER A 42 -23.79 -20.18 10.14
N ILE A 43 -22.80 -19.52 9.52
CA ILE A 43 -21.91 -18.59 10.20
C ILE A 43 -22.69 -17.43 10.83
N VAL A 44 -23.61 -16.82 10.06
CA VAL A 44 -24.43 -15.69 10.57
C VAL A 44 -25.35 -16.16 11.68
N ALA A 45 -25.95 -17.34 11.57
CA ALA A 45 -26.83 -17.92 12.61
C ALA A 45 -26.08 -18.18 13.93
N ASP A 46 -24.80 -18.54 13.87
CA ASP A 46 -23.96 -18.75 15.06
C ASP A 46 -23.44 -17.42 15.65
N LEU A 47 -22.97 -16.52 14.79
CA LEU A 47 -22.25 -15.33 15.25
C LEU A 47 -23.16 -14.11 15.53
N ALA A 48 -24.28 -13.94 14.84
CA ALA A 48 -25.14 -12.77 15.02
C ALA A 48 -25.68 -12.63 16.46
N PRO A 49 -26.15 -13.70 17.14
CA PRO A 49 -26.55 -13.61 18.54
C PRO A 49 -25.40 -13.24 19.48
N LYS A 50 -24.20 -13.77 19.24
CA LYS A 50 -23.01 -13.46 20.02
C LYS A 50 -22.62 -11.99 19.87
N ASN A 51 -22.65 -11.49 18.62
CA ASN A 51 -22.40 -10.08 18.33
C ASN A 51 -23.43 -9.17 19.03
N ALA A 52 -24.71 -9.51 18.98
CA ALA A 52 -25.75 -8.75 19.67
C ALA A 52 -25.51 -8.70 21.20
N ALA A 53 -25.12 -9.82 21.81
CA ALA A 53 -24.80 -9.87 23.23
C ALA A 53 -23.57 -9.01 23.59
N LEU A 54 -22.53 -9.02 22.74
CA LEU A 54 -21.32 -8.19 22.94
C LEU A 54 -21.62 -6.70 22.76
N LEU A 55 -22.49 -6.32 21.83
CA LEU A 55 -22.94 -4.92 21.68
C LEU A 55 -23.75 -4.45 22.91
N ALA A 56 -24.62 -5.30 23.45
CA ALA A 56 -25.33 -4.99 24.67
C ALA A 56 -24.38 -4.83 25.88
N GLU A 57 -23.33 -5.68 25.96
CA GLU A 57 -22.30 -5.54 26.99
C GLU A 57 -21.49 -4.25 26.85
N ARG A 58 -21.14 -3.86 25.61
CA ARG A 58 -20.52 -2.56 25.35
C ARG A 58 -21.39 -1.39 25.84
N ASP A 59 -22.68 -1.43 25.54
CA ASP A 59 -23.62 -0.38 25.96
C ASP A 59 -23.78 -0.32 27.48
N ARG A 60 -23.76 -1.48 28.16
CA ARG A 60 -23.72 -1.56 29.61
C ARG A 60 -22.47 -0.88 30.19
N LEU A 61 -21.29 -1.25 29.68
CA LEU A 61 -20.02 -0.68 30.13
C LEU A 61 -19.96 0.84 29.89
N GLN A 62 -20.44 1.32 28.73
CA GLN A 62 -20.50 2.74 28.43
C GLN A 62 -21.41 3.48 29.43
N SER A 63 -22.58 2.94 29.72
CA SER A 63 -23.53 3.53 30.68
C SER A 63 -22.96 3.63 32.09
N GLU A 64 -22.23 2.60 32.54
CA GLU A 64 -21.60 2.62 33.86
C GLU A 64 -20.45 3.62 33.95
N ILE A 65 -19.62 3.73 32.90
CA ILE A 65 -18.53 4.71 32.81
C ILE A 65 -19.10 6.12 32.79
N ASP A 66 -20.16 6.39 32.00
CA ASP A 66 -20.82 7.68 31.94
C ASP A 66 -21.41 8.08 33.29
N THR A 67 -22.06 7.15 33.99
CA THR A 67 -22.59 7.36 35.34
C THR A 67 -21.48 7.71 36.33
N TRP A 68 -20.35 7.02 36.27
CA TRP A 68 -19.18 7.32 37.10
C TRP A 68 -18.65 8.74 36.83
N HIS A 69 -18.48 9.14 35.58
CA HIS A 69 -18.01 10.48 35.22
C HIS A 69 -19.00 11.60 35.59
N GLN A 70 -20.28 11.33 35.50
CA GLN A 70 -21.31 12.27 35.98
C GLN A 70 -21.22 12.50 37.50
N ALA A 71 -20.92 11.45 38.26
CA ALA A 71 -20.72 11.55 39.70
C ALA A 71 -19.35 12.16 40.08
N HIS A 72 -18.38 12.17 39.19
CA HIS A 72 -17.01 12.66 39.41
C HIS A 72 -16.61 13.68 38.32
N PRO A 73 -17.23 14.87 38.27
CA PRO A 73 -16.99 15.82 37.21
C PRO A 73 -15.55 16.42 37.28
N GLY A 74 -14.98 16.70 36.13
CA GLY A 74 -13.64 17.28 35.99
C GLY A 74 -12.53 16.24 35.83
N PRO A 75 -11.25 16.64 35.99
CA PRO A 75 -10.11 15.71 35.92
C PRO A 75 -10.19 14.64 37.00
N ILE A 76 -9.77 13.42 36.66
CA ILE A 76 -9.77 12.28 37.57
C ILE A 76 -8.76 12.54 38.70
N ALA A 77 -9.26 12.81 39.93
CA ALA A 77 -8.45 13.14 41.08
C ALA A 77 -7.73 11.90 41.67
N ASP A 78 -8.41 10.75 41.67
CA ASP A 78 -7.87 9.45 42.17
C ASP A 78 -7.87 8.40 41.05
N MET A 79 -6.77 8.30 40.34
CA MET A 79 -6.60 7.34 39.27
C MET A 79 -6.66 5.89 39.77
N LYS A 80 -6.24 5.63 41.03
CA LYS A 80 -6.26 4.28 41.61
C LYS A 80 -7.69 3.81 41.86
N ALA A 81 -8.53 4.68 42.41
CA ALA A 81 -9.96 4.39 42.60
C ALA A 81 -10.67 4.20 41.23
N TYR A 82 -10.35 5.03 40.23
CA TYR A 82 -10.92 4.86 38.90
C TYR A 82 -10.51 3.54 38.24
N GLN A 83 -9.24 3.15 38.34
CA GLN A 83 -8.80 1.84 37.84
C GLN A 83 -9.46 0.66 38.57
N ALA A 84 -9.70 0.78 39.87
CA ALA A 84 -10.44 -0.23 40.61
C ALA A 84 -11.87 -0.34 40.07
N PHE A 85 -12.58 0.76 39.91
CA PHE A 85 -13.92 0.79 39.30
C PHE A 85 -13.92 0.13 37.91
N LEU A 86 -12.99 0.48 37.02
CA LEU A 86 -12.91 -0.12 35.68
C LEU A 86 -12.64 -1.64 35.69
N LYS A 87 -11.94 -2.15 36.73
CA LYS A 87 -11.76 -3.60 36.93
C LYS A 87 -13.04 -4.23 37.44
N ASP A 88 -13.71 -3.59 38.36
CA ASP A 88 -14.94 -4.13 39.00
C ASP A 88 -16.07 -4.30 38.00
N ILE A 89 -16.24 -3.33 37.08
CA ILE A 89 -17.24 -3.43 35.99
C ILE A 89 -16.82 -4.39 34.88
N GLY A 90 -15.57 -4.87 34.85
CA GLY A 90 -15.02 -5.78 33.84
C GLY A 90 -14.47 -5.07 32.59
N TYR A 91 -14.38 -3.74 32.56
CA TYR A 91 -13.78 -2.99 31.45
C TYR A 91 -12.29 -3.28 31.31
N LEU A 92 -11.55 -3.28 32.41
CA LEU A 92 -10.15 -3.70 32.44
C LEU A 92 -10.07 -5.21 32.71
N ALA A 93 -9.90 -5.98 31.66
CA ALA A 93 -9.68 -7.43 31.77
C ALA A 93 -8.30 -7.75 32.34
N PRO A 94 -8.17 -8.88 33.10
CA PRO A 94 -6.89 -9.33 33.60
C PRO A 94 -5.94 -9.69 32.47
N LEU A 95 -4.66 -9.35 32.63
CA LEU A 95 -3.63 -9.74 31.65
C LEU A 95 -3.45 -11.27 31.70
N PRO A 96 -3.35 -11.94 30.55
CA PRO A 96 -3.07 -13.36 30.53
C PRO A 96 -1.68 -13.64 31.11
N ALA A 97 -1.53 -14.66 31.91
CA ALA A 97 -0.29 -15.02 32.60
C ALA A 97 0.86 -15.33 31.61
N LYS A 98 0.52 -15.84 30.42
CA LYS A 98 1.47 -16.10 29.32
C LYS A 98 0.77 -15.82 28.00
N SER A 99 1.41 -15.01 27.15
CA SER A 99 1.04 -14.85 25.74
C SER A 99 2.27 -15.12 24.88
N ARG A 100 2.07 -15.83 23.78
CA ARG A 100 3.11 -16.07 22.77
C ARG A 100 2.54 -15.80 21.39
N ILE A 101 3.30 -15.07 20.60
CA ILE A 101 3.03 -14.95 19.16
C ILE A 101 3.45 -16.26 18.51
N THR A 102 2.53 -16.94 17.83
CA THR A 102 2.75 -18.24 17.19
C THR A 102 2.61 -18.19 15.67
N THR A 103 2.43 -17.00 15.11
CA THR A 103 2.32 -16.78 13.66
C THR A 103 3.59 -17.23 12.95
N LYS A 104 3.41 -17.85 11.77
CA LYS A 104 4.49 -18.32 10.87
C LYS A 104 4.18 -17.87 9.46
N ASN A 105 5.21 -17.85 8.60
CA ASN A 105 5.07 -17.48 7.19
C ASN A 105 4.44 -16.10 6.98
N VAL A 106 4.83 -15.15 7.82
CA VAL A 106 4.38 -13.75 7.71
C VAL A 106 5.13 -13.08 6.56
N ASP A 107 4.40 -12.35 5.71
CA ASP A 107 4.99 -11.60 4.60
C ASP A 107 6.06 -10.63 5.11
N ALA A 108 7.13 -10.45 4.33
CA ALA A 108 8.27 -9.63 4.70
C ALA A 108 7.85 -8.17 4.98
N GLU A 109 6.90 -7.66 4.22
CA GLU A 109 6.31 -6.32 4.34
C GLU A 109 5.65 -6.07 5.70
N LEU A 110 5.25 -7.14 6.41
CA LEU A 110 4.67 -7.06 7.75
C LEU A 110 5.69 -7.36 8.85
N ALA A 111 6.63 -8.29 8.58
CA ALA A 111 7.48 -8.84 9.62
C ALA A 111 8.82 -8.11 9.77
N ILE A 112 9.45 -7.68 8.67
CA ILE A 112 10.84 -7.22 8.64
C ILE A 112 11.12 -6.02 7.76
N GLN A 113 10.28 -5.70 6.78
CA GLN A 113 10.45 -4.51 5.93
C GLN A 113 9.70 -3.32 6.50
N ALA A 114 10.42 -2.29 6.93
CA ALA A 114 9.81 -1.02 7.36
C ALA A 114 9.63 -0.12 6.14
N GLY A 115 8.39 0.22 5.79
CA GLY A 115 8.07 1.11 4.68
C GLY A 115 6.67 1.72 4.80
N PRO A 116 6.36 2.73 3.98
CA PRO A 116 5.07 3.39 4.00
C PRO A 116 3.92 2.43 3.67
N GLN A 117 2.77 2.68 4.30
CA GLN A 117 1.51 2.05 3.98
C GLN A 117 0.54 3.10 3.45
N LEU A 118 -0.18 2.77 2.37
CA LEU A 118 -1.24 3.61 1.83
C LEU A 118 -2.61 3.09 2.26
N VAL A 119 -3.55 4.01 2.43
CA VAL A 119 -4.97 3.72 2.59
C VAL A 119 -5.71 4.40 1.44
N VAL A 120 -6.57 3.67 0.73
CA VAL A 120 -7.22 4.16 -0.48
C VAL A 120 -8.67 3.69 -0.57
N PRO A 121 -9.63 4.56 -0.98
CA PRO A 121 -11.01 4.17 -1.17
C PRO A 121 -11.13 3.13 -2.30
N VAL A 122 -11.60 1.92 -1.97
CA VAL A 122 -11.73 0.83 -2.95
C VAL A 122 -12.85 1.07 -3.97
N LEU A 123 -13.81 1.95 -3.67
CA LEU A 123 -14.86 2.35 -4.62
C LEU A 123 -14.29 3.08 -5.85
N ASN A 124 -13.12 3.68 -5.75
CA ASN A 124 -12.46 4.36 -6.86
C ASN A 124 -11.37 3.44 -7.47
N ALA A 125 -11.70 2.78 -8.57
CA ALA A 125 -10.80 1.86 -9.27
C ALA A 125 -9.46 2.50 -9.64
N ARG A 126 -9.47 3.76 -10.09
CA ARG A 126 -8.26 4.50 -10.43
C ARG A 126 -7.35 4.72 -9.22
N TYR A 127 -7.92 5.08 -8.07
CA TYR A 127 -7.13 5.27 -6.85
C TYR A 127 -6.59 3.94 -6.33
N ALA A 128 -7.40 2.89 -6.36
CA ALA A 128 -6.99 1.55 -5.96
C ALA A 128 -5.81 1.03 -6.81
N LEU A 129 -5.88 1.17 -8.14
CA LEU A 129 -4.79 0.82 -9.06
C LEU A 129 -3.53 1.66 -8.83
N ASN A 130 -3.69 2.98 -8.64
CA ASN A 130 -2.56 3.86 -8.39
C ASN A 130 -1.84 3.49 -7.08
N ALA A 131 -2.58 3.21 -6.01
CA ALA A 131 -2.01 2.83 -4.73
C ALA A 131 -1.35 1.45 -4.78
N ALA A 132 -1.97 0.46 -5.43
CA ALA A 132 -1.37 -0.85 -5.64
C ALA A 132 -0.04 -0.77 -6.41
N ASN A 133 0.05 0.11 -7.40
CA ASN A 133 1.25 0.34 -8.21
C ASN A 133 2.29 1.26 -7.55
N ALA A 134 1.94 1.93 -6.44
CA ALA A 134 2.82 2.87 -5.76
C ALA A 134 3.95 2.20 -4.95
N ARG A 135 4.10 0.87 -5.03
CA ARG A 135 5.27 0.20 -4.46
C ARG A 135 6.56 0.78 -5.01
N TRP A 136 6.58 1.17 -6.29
CA TRP A 136 7.72 1.79 -6.92
C TRP A 136 7.40 3.21 -7.33
N GLY A 137 8.12 4.17 -6.79
CA GLY A 137 7.91 5.60 -7.03
C GLY A 137 9.17 6.29 -7.55
N SER A 138 8.98 7.20 -8.52
CA SER A 138 10.04 8.09 -8.99
C SER A 138 10.42 9.10 -7.90
N LEU A 139 11.68 9.10 -7.48
CA LEU A 139 12.19 10.11 -6.57
C LEU A 139 12.28 11.48 -7.27
N TYR A 140 12.67 11.49 -8.54
CA TYR A 140 12.79 12.75 -9.29
C TYR A 140 11.44 13.46 -9.39
N ASP A 141 10.38 12.72 -9.74
CA ASP A 141 9.02 13.27 -9.80
C ASP A 141 8.53 13.76 -8.43
N ALA A 142 8.78 12.99 -7.38
CA ALA A 142 8.42 13.37 -6.01
C ALA A 142 9.13 14.65 -5.55
N LEU A 143 10.44 14.75 -5.77
CA LEU A 143 11.22 15.94 -5.43
C LEU A 143 10.82 17.14 -6.28
N TYR A 144 10.57 16.93 -7.58
CA TYR A 144 10.21 18.01 -8.48
C TYR A 144 8.82 18.57 -8.18
N GLY A 145 7.86 17.72 -7.83
CA GLY A 145 6.45 18.07 -7.63
C GLY A 145 6.12 18.63 -6.24
N THR A 146 6.97 18.43 -5.23
CA THR A 146 6.69 18.80 -3.82
C THR A 146 7.50 20.02 -3.37
N ASP A 147 7.37 20.40 -2.11
CA ASP A 147 8.07 21.52 -1.46
C ASP A 147 9.43 21.11 -0.84
N VAL A 148 9.82 19.84 -0.94
CA VAL A 148 11.17 19.37 -0.50
C VAL A 148 12.28 20.15 -1.19
N ILE A 149 12.09 20.47 -2.49
CA ILE A 149 12.98 21.39 -3.21
C ILE A 149 12.38 22.79 -3.16
N SER A 150 13.04 23.70 -2.42
CA SER A 150 12.65 25.11 -2.36
C SER A 150 12.59 25.76 -3.74
N GLU A 151 11.61 26.65 -3.95
CA GLU A 151 11.45 27.44 -5.16
C GLU A 151 12.39 28.66 -5.25
N GLU A 152 13.17 28.93 -4.20
CA GLU A 152 14.12 30.03 -4.15
C GLU A 152 15.19 29.97 -5.25
N GLY A 153 15.67 31.15 -5.64
CA GLY A 153 16.68 31.29 -6.70
C GLY A 153 16.12 30.96 -8.09
N GLY A 154 14.81 31.05 -8.28
CA GLY A 154 14.13 30.78 -9.54
C GLY A 154 13.96 29.28 -9.84
N ALA A 155 14.02 28.42 -8.84
CA ALA A 155 13.77 26.97 -8.96
C ALA A 155 12.28 26.62 -8.81
N THR A 156 11.39 27.44 -9.36
CA THR A 156 9.94 27.22 -9.39
C THR A 156 9.57 25.96 -10.17
N LYS A 157 8.40 25.37 -9.89
CA LYS A 157 7.91 24.15 -10.58
C LYS A 157 7.74 24.37 -12.09
N LEU A 158 7.21 25.53 -12.47
CA LEU A 158 7.20 25.97 -13.87
C LEU A 158 8.43 26.84 -14.15
N SER A 159 8.94 26.81 -15.40
CA SER A 159 10.00 27.72 -15.82
C SER A 159 9.50 29.18 -15.84
N ALA A 160 10.38 30.15 -15.89
CA ALA A 160 10.04 31.57 -16.03
C ALA A 160 9.20 31.86 -17.30
N SER A 161 9.30 31.01 -18.35
CA SER A 161 8.50 31.07 -19.57
C SER A 161 7.19 30.26 -19.48
N GLY A 162 6.79 29.77 -18.30
CA GLY A 162 5.58 28.94 -18.09
C GLY A 162 5.67 27.51 -18.61
N LYS A 163 6.84 27.04 -19.05
CA LYS A 163 7.00 25.66 -19.50
C LYS A 163 6.95 24.68 -18.31
N PRO A 164 6.45 23.46 -18.49
CA PRO A 164 6.32 22.47 -17.42
C PRO A 164 7.63 22.05 -16.76
N TYR A 165 8.77 22.21 -17.42
CA TYR A 165 10.08 21.86 -16.89
C TYR A 165 10.97 23.09 -16.67
N ASN A 166 11.51 23.21 -15.46
CA ASN A 166 12.48 24.22 -15.07
C ASN A 166 13.83 23.55 -14.80
N ALA A 167 14.81 23.83 -15.67
CA ALA A 167 16.15 23.24 -15.58
C ALA A 167 16.90 23.60 -14.27
N LYS A 168 16.63 24.79 -13.67
CA LYS A 168 17.21 25.15 -12.37
C LYS A 168 16.70 24.23 -11.26
N ARG A 169 15.39 23.94 -11.27
CA ARG A 169 14.78 23.01 -10.33
C ARG A 169 15.28 21.59 -10.57
N GLY A 170 15.32 21.14 -11.84
CA GLY A 170 15.86 19.83 -12.21
C GLY A 170 17.29 19.60 -11.72
N LYS A 171 18.16 20.58 -11.79
CA LYS A 171 19.53 20.50 -11.23
C LYS A 171 19.53 20.29 -9.72
N LYS A 172 18.65 20.97 -8.96
CA LYS A 172 18.52 20.75 -7.50
C LYS A 172 17.99 19.34 -7.19
N VAL A 173 17.03 18.84 -7.96
CA VAL A 173 16.50 17.47 -7.85
C VAL A 173 17.60 16.44 -8.05
N ILE A 174 18.38 16.54 -9.13
CA ILE A 174 19.51 15.66 -9.42
C ILE A 174 20.56 15.73 -8.30
N ALA A 175 20.91 16.91 -7.82
CA ALA A 175 21.88 17.08 -6.74
C ALA A 175 21.41 16.42 -5.44
N TYR A 176 20.13 16.59 -5.08
CA TYR A 176 19.52 15.93 -3.93
C TYR A 176 19.59 14.40 -4.04
N ALA A 177 19.17 13.86 -5.19
CA ALA A 177 19.17 12.43 -5.44
C ALA A 177 20.59 11.82 -5.41
N ARG A 178 21.60 12.55 -5.92
CA ARG A 178 23.00 12.11 -5.84
C ARG A 178 23.52 12.12 -4.41
N LYS A 179 23.14 13.13 -3.62
CA LYS A 179 23.44 13.17 -2.20
C LYS A 179 22.79 12.00 -1.45
N LEU A 180 21.51 11.70 -1.74
CA LEU A 180 20.84 10.55 -1.16
C LEU A 180 21.59 9.25 -1.45
N LEU A 181 22.05 9.03 -2.70
CA LEU A 181 22.87 7.86 -3.02
C LEU A 181 24.17 7.81 -2.20
N ASP A 182 24.84 8.95 -1.97
CA ASP A 182 26.02 9.00 -1.11
C ASP A 182 25.70 8.68 0.34
N ASP A 183 24.52 9.06 0.83
CA ASP A 183 24.09 8.80 2.20
C ASP A 183 23.70 7.34 2.43
N VAL A 184 23.01 6.70 1.47
CA VAL A 184 22.42 5.34 1.65
C VAL A 184 23.25 4.22 1.05
N ALA A 185 24.04 4.50 0.01
CA ALA A 185 24.90 3.53 -0.69
C ALA A 185 26.22 4.16 -1.11
N PRO A 186 27.04 4.62 -0.14
CA PRO A 186 28.26 5.37 -0.41
C PRO A 186 29.27 4.58 -1.25
N LEU A 187 30.03 5.32 -2.06
CA LEU A 187 31.18 4.77 -2.77
C LEU A 187 32.40 4.65 -1.85
N ARG A 188 33.31 3.74 -2.13
CA ARG A 188 34.59 3.62 -1.39
C ARG A 188 35.45 4.88 -1.49
N LYS A 189 35.40 5.54 -2.66
CA LYS A 189 36.09 6.80 -2.95
C LYS A 189 35.19 7.64 -3.84
N GLY A 190 35.21 8.96 -3.67
CA GLY A 190 34.42 9.90 -4.47
C GLY A 190 32.94 9.92 -4.08
N SER A 191 32.14 10.43 -4.97
CA SER A 191 30.70 10.64 -4.76
C SER A 191 29.93 10.23 -6.02
N HIS A 192 28.69 9.77 -5.85
CA HIS A 192 27.80 9.50 -6.97
C HIS A 192 27.53 10.71 -7.87
N LYS A 193 27.68 11.95 -7.36
CA LYS A 193 27.58 13.18 -8.16
C LYS A 193 28.69 13.28 -9.23
N ASP A 194 29.81 12.59 -9.04
CA ASP A 194 30.97 12.60 -9.91
C ASP A 194 31.01 11.36 -10.83
N SER A 195 29.98 10.51 -10.80
CA SER A 195 29.88 9.33 -11.67
C SER A 195 29.69 9.73 -13.13
N VAL A 196 30.38 9.05 -14.03
CA VAL A 196 30.24 9.19 -15.50
C VAL A 196 29.79 7.89 -16.16
N ALA A 197 29.90 6.75 -15.48
CA ALA A 197 29.34 5.47 -15.93
C ALA A 197 29.18 4.50 -14.77
N TYR A 198 28.19 3.63 -14.90
CA TYR A 198 27.99 2.45 -14.07
C TYR A 198 28.21 1.19 -14.92
N SER A 199 28.82 0.17 -14.35
CA SER A 199 29.01 -1.14 -15.00
C SER A 199 29.04 -2.24 -13.95
N VAL A 200 28.85 -3.49 -14.38
CA VAL A 200 28.95 -4.67 -13.52
C VAL A 200 30.13 -5.51 -13.95
N LYS A 201 31.04 -5.80 -13.03
CA LYS A 201 32.24 -6.64 -13.27
C LYS A 201 32.30 -7.71 -12.18
N ASN A 202 32.35 -8.97 -12.59
CA ASN A 202 32.44 -10.12 -11.68
C ASN A 202 31.41 -10.06 -10.55
N GLY A 203 30.13 -9.76 -10.88
CA GLY A 203 29.04 -9.66 -9.92
C GLY A 203 29.10 -8.46 -8.96
N LYS A 204 29.93 -7.45 -9.23
CA LYS A 204 30.09 -6.26 -8.40
C LYS A 204 29.84 -4.99 -9.22
N LEU A 205 29.25 -3.99 -8.59
CA LEU A 205 29.09 -2.67 -9.19
C LEU A 205 30.44 -1.96 -9.27
N ALA A 206 30.77 -1.46 -10.45
CA ALA A 206 31.90 -0.58 -10.71
C ALA A 206 31.40 0.77 -11.23
N VAL A 207 31.93 1.86 -10.69
CA VAL A 207 31.55 3.23 -11.02
C VAL A 207 32.79 3.97 -11.52
N ALA A 208 32.70 4.50 -12.74
CA ALA A 208 33.71 5.40 -13.28
C ALA A 208 33.42 6.83 -12.84
N LEU A 209 34.46 7.54 -12.40
CA LEU A 209 34.38 8.92 -11.93
C LEU A 209 34.97 9.89 -12.95
N LYS A 210 34.56 11.15 -12.89
CA LYS A 210 34.99 12.21 -13.81
C LYS A 210 36.50 12.50 -13.79
N ASP A 211 37.22 12.12 -12.74
CA ASP A 211 38.67 12.21 -12.65
C ASP A 211 39.41 11.06 -13.34
N GLY A 212 38.69 10.16 -14.01
CA GLY A 212 39.22 8.97 -14.67
C GLY A 212 39.42 7.78 -13.76
N SER A 213 39.20 7.90 -12.46
CA SER A 213 39.32 6.80 -11.52
C SER A 213 38.07 5.89 -11.55
N ASN A 214 38.27 4.63 -11.10
CA ASN A 214 37.18 3.71 -10.88
C ASN A 214 37.03 3.39 -9.40
N THR A 215 35.78 3.26 -8.95
CA THR A 215 35.43 2.92 -7.56
C THR A 215 34.32 1.88 -7.52
N SER A 216 33.90 1.51 -6.34
CA SER A 216 32.80 0.58 -6.08
C SER A 216 32.04 1.01 -4.82
N LEU A 217 30.93 0.35 -4.50
CA LEU A 217 30.24 0.57 -3.24
C LEU A 217 31.16 0.30 -2.04
N ALA A 218 31.05 1.12 -1.00
CA ALA A 218 31.72 0.88 0.27
C ALA A 218 31.24 -0.44 0.90
N THR A 219 29.95 -0.74 0.78
CA THR A 219 29.32 -2.00 1.17
C THR A 219 28.86 -2.76 -0.08
N PRO A 220 29.67 -3.69 -0.62
CA PRO A 220 29.35 -4.39 -1.88
C PRO A 220 28.03 -5.18 -1.86
N ALA A 221 27.59 -5.64 -0.68
CA ALA A 221 26.34 -6.40 -0.50
C ALA A 221 25.08 -5.59 -0.80
N GLN A 222 25.17 -4.25 -0.86
CA GLN A 222 24.07 -3.39 -1.26
C GLN A 222 23.72 -3.50 -2.75
N PHE A 223 24.65 -3.97 -3.60
CA PHE A 223 24.34 -4.26 -5.00
C PHE A 223 23.54 -5.56 -5.10
N LYS A 224 22.30 -5.47 -5.62
CA LYS A 224 21.39 -6.62 -5.75
C LYS A 224 21.24 -7.12 -7.17
N GLY A 225 21.38 -6.24 -8.16
CA GLY A 225 21.25 -6.65 -9.56
C GLY A 225 21.25 -5.48 -10.53
N PHE A 226 20.98 -5.78 -11.79
CA PHE A 226 20.95 -4.80 -12.87
C PHE A 226 20.04 -5.28 -14.00
N GLN A 227 19.66 -4.36 -14.88
CA GLN A 227 19.01 -4.66 -16.16
C GLN A 227 19.89 -4.19 -17.31
N GLY A 228 19.71 -4.79 -18.50
CA GLY A 228 20.53 -4.49 -19.67
C GLY A 228 21.87 -5.20 -19.68
N ALA A 229 22.85 -4.64 -20.41
CA ALA A 229 24.17 -5.25 -20.53
C ALA A 229 25.06 -4.90 -19.32
N ALA A 230 25.81 -5.86 -18.80
CA ALA A 230 26.69 -5.65 -17.63
C ALA A 230 27.71 -4.50 -17.83
N LYS A 231 28.18 -4.26 -19.07
CA LYS A 231 29.10 -3.16 -19.37
C LYS A 231 28.43 -1.78 -19.42
N ALA A 232 27.12 -1.76 -19.70
CA ALA A 232 26.30 -0.53 -19.80
C ALA A 232 24.87 -0.88 -19.36
N PRO A 233 24.62 -1.02 -18.05
CA PRO A 233 23.30 -1.36 -17.54
C PRO A 233 22.30 -0.23 -17.79
N SER A 234 21.07 -0.62 -18.11
CA SER A 234 19.94 0.33 -18.19
C SER A 234 19.35 0.64 -16.81
N SER A 235 19.63 -0.23 -15.83
CA SER A 235 19.34 0.05 -14.43
C SER A 235 20.30 -0.66 -13.48
N VAL A 236 20.46 -0.12 -12.27
CA VAL A 236 21.28 -0.68 -11.18
C VAL A 236 20.45 -0.71 -9.91
N LEU A 237 20.18 -1.93 -9.42
CA LEU A 237 19.40 -2.18 -8.21
C LEU A 237 20.30 -2.21 -6.97
N LEU A 238 20.02 -1.35 -6.02
CA LEU A 238 20.66 -1.28 -4.71
C LEU A 238 19.66 -1.59 -3.60
N GLU A 239 20.13 -1.98 -2.43
CA GLU A 239 19.32 -2.17 -1.22
C GLU A 239 19.92 -1.41 -0.04
N HIS A 240 19.07 -0.75 0.74
CA HIS A 240 19.42 -0.10 1.99
C HIS A 240 18.28 -0.30 3.00
N ASN A 241 18.59 -0.78 4.21
CA ASN A 241 17.60 -1.05 5.26
C ASN A 241 16.40 -1.92 4.81
N GLY A 242 16.66 -2.92 3.95
CA GLY A 242 15.63 -3.82 3.42
C GLY A 242 14.75 -3.22 2.31
N LEU A 243 15.00 -1.97 1.89
CA LEU A 243 14.30 -1.31 0.78
C LEU A 243 15.21 -1.14 -0.43
N HIS A 244 14.62 -1.25 -1.61
CA HIS A 244 15.38 -1.18 -2.85
C HIS A 244 15.31 0.22 -3.49
N LEU A 245 16.44 0.57 -4.13
CA LEU A 245 16.58 1.75 -4.99
C LEU A 245 17.07 1.28 -6.36
N ASP A 246 16.41 1.75 -7.42
CA ASP A 246 16.75 1.42 -8.80
C ASP A 246 17.26 2.68 -9.51
N ILE A 247 18.54 2.72 -9.86
CA ILE A 247 19.16 3.81 -10.62
C ILE A 247 18.85 3.57 -12.09
N LEU A 248 18.00 4.38 -12.70
CA LEU A 248 17.62 4.26 -14.10
C LEU A 248 18.58 5.05 -15.00
N ILE A 249 19.12 4.39 -16.05
CA ILE A 249 20.19 4.91 -16.89
C ILE A 249 19.77 4.84 -18.36
N ASP A 250 19.65 6.00 -19.02
CA ASP A 250 19.45 6.10 -20.47
C ASP A 250 19.82 7.51 -20.96
N HIS A 251 20.89 7.63 -21.72
CA HIS A 251 21.36 8.89 -22.34
C HIS A 251 20.41 9.46 -23.40
N ASN A 252 19.40 8.74 -23.85
CA ASN A 252 18.44 9.22 -24.85
C ASN A 252 17.26 9.98 -24.23
N THR A 253 17.04 9.86 -22.93
CA THR A 253 15.98 10.60 -22.23
C THR A 253 16.32 12.09 -22.08
N PRO A 254 15.33 12.99 -21.97
CA PRO A 254 15.59 14.43 -21.79
C PRO A 254 16.48 14.74 -20.58
N ILE A 255 16.34 14.02 -19.48
CA ILE A 255 17.15 14.22 -18.27
C ILE A 255 18.51 13.51 -18.41
N GLY A 256 18.53 12.25 -18.85
CA GLY A 256 19.77 11.48 -18.99
C GLY A 256 20.77 12.10 -19.97
N LYS A 257 20.33 12.84 -21.00
CA LYS A 257 21.20 13.63 -21.88
C LYS A 257 22.00 14.70 -21.14
N THR A 258 21.51 15.17 -20.00
CA THR A 258 22.15 16.22 -19.19
C THR A 258 22.98 15.67 -18.05
N ASP A 259 22.96 14.36 -17.82
CA ASP A 259 23.67 13.64 -16.78
C ASP A 259 24.87 12.88 -17.36
N ALA A 260 26.07 13.04 -16.79
CA ALA A 260 27.27 12.43 -17.32
C ALA A 260 27.23 10.90 -17.34
N ALA A 261 26.53 10.27 -16.40
CA ALA A 261 26.33 8.83 -16.32
C ALA A 261 25.02 8.38 -16.99
N GLY A 262 24.25 9.30 -17.58
CA GLY A 262 22.96 9.01 -18.21
C GLY A 262 21.82 8.71 -17.21
N VAL A 263 22.01 8.99 -15.93
CA VAL A 263 20.98 8.75 -14.92
C VAL A 263 19.83 9.73 -15.13
N TYR A 264 18.63 9.19 -15.31
CA TYR A 264 17.45 10.00 -15.57
C TYR A 264 16.40 9.92 -14.45
N ASP A 265 16.51 8.94 -13.55
CA ASP A 265 15.66 8.83 -12.36
C ASP A 265 16.30 7.88 -11.31
N LEU A 266 15.84 8.02 -10.07
CA LEU A 266 15.95 7.02 -9.03
C LEU A 266 14.53 6.54 -8.69
N VAL A 267 14.26 5.26 -8.90
CA VAL A 267 12.99 4.66 -8.53
C VAL A 267 13.18 3.93 -7.21
N MET A 268 12.37 4.28 -6.22
CA MET A 268 12.48 3.76 -4.87
C MET A 268 11.33 2.81 -4.56
N GLU A 269 11.61 1.77 -3.78
CA GLU A 269 10.57 0.99 -3.13
C GLU A 269 9.90 1.87 -2.08
N ALA A 270 8.64 2.26 -2.34
CA ALA A 270 7.93 3.31 -1.60
C ALA A 270 6.78 2.72 -0.78
N ALA A 271 5.59 2.52 -1.36
CA ALA A 271 4.46 1.95 -0.64
C ALA A 271 4.55 0.42 -0.60
N LEU A 272 4.99 -0.16 0.51
CA LEU A 272 5.13 -1.62 0.67
C LEU A 272 3.80 -2.32 0.79
N SER A 273 2.82 -1.69 1.45
CA SER A 273 1.48 -2.21 1.61
C SER A 273 0.42 -1.15 1.31
N THR A 274 -0.75 -1.61 0.90
CA THR A 274 -1.90 -0.76 0.60
C THR A 274 -3.15 -1.37 1.20
N ILE A 275 -3.88 -0.60 1.98
CA ILE A 275 -5.20 -0.94 2.49
C ILE A 275 -6.25 -0.45 1.49
N LEU A 276 -6.98 -1.39 0.90
CA LEU A 276 -8.19 -1.12 0.14
C LEU A 276 -9.32 -0.93 1.13
N ASP A 277 -9.77 0.31 1.28
CA ASP A 277 -10.64 0.70 2.38
C ASP A 277 -12.12 0.60 2.03
N LEU A 278 -12.87 -0.08 2.91
CA LEU A 278 -14.33 -0.19 2.92
C LEU A 278 -14.95 0.47 4.16
N GLU A 279 -14.16 1.26 4.91
CA GLU A 279 -14.57 1.88 6.18
C GLU A 279 -14.53 3.41 6.09
N ASP A 280 -13.44 4.05 6.49
CA ASP A 280 -13.40 5.49 6.76
C ASP A 280 -13.30 6.37 5.51
N SER A 281 -12.68 5.88 4.43
CA SER A 281 -12.48 6.67 3.21
C SER A 281 -13.57 6.46 2.16
N VAL A 282 -14.63 5.71 2.47
CA VAL A 282 -15.75 5.38 1.57
C VAL A 282 -17.09 5.50 2.26
N ALA A 283 -18.15 5.73 1.46
CA ALA A 283 -19.54 5.58 1.89
C ALA A 283 -20.16 4.39 1.12
N VAL A 284 -20.15 3.21 1.74
CA VAL A 284 -20.80 2.00 1.22
C VAL A 284 -22.13 1.83 1.92
N VAL A 285 -23.15 2.46 1.39
CA VAL A 285 -24.46 2.60 2.07
C VAL A 285 -25.45 1.52 1.70
N ASP A 286 -25.30 0.88 0.55
CA ASP A 286 -26.23 -0.13 0.05
C ASP A 286 -25.52 -1.33 -0.60
N ALA A 287 -26.31 -2.24 -1.19
CA ALA A 287 -25.80 -3.43 -1.84
C ALA A 287 -25.08 -3.13 -3.16
N GLN A 288 -25.47 -2.07 -3.86
CA GLN A 288 -24.87 -1.64 -5.12
C GLN A 288 -23.46 -1.13 -4.89
N ASP A 289 -23.28 -0.26 -3.90
CA ASP A 289 -21.96 0.24 -3.47
C ASP A 289 -21.05 -0.90 -3.02
N LYS A 290 -21.61 -1.85 -2.25
CA LYS A 290 -20.85 -3.02 -1.78
C LYS A 290 -20.39 -3.90 -2.95
N VAL A 291 -21.22 -4.13 -3.94
CA VAL A 291 -20.86 -4.88 -5.15
C VAL A 291 -19.79 -4.14 -5.95
N LEU A 292 -19.90 -2.82 -6.10
CA LEU A 292 -18.87 -2.03 -6.78
C LEU A 292 -17.52 -2.16 -6.08
N ALA A 293 -17.49 -2.02 -4.75
CA ALA A 293 -16.29 -2.18 -3.95
C ALA A 293 -15.67 -3.59 -4.11
N TYR A 294 -16.50 -4.63 -3.99
CA TYR A 294 -16.05 -6.02 -4.12
C TYR A 294 -15.60 -6.36 -5.54
N ARG A 295 -16.23 -5.78 -6.57
CA ARG A 295 -15.84 -5.98 -7.97
C ARG A 295 -14.48 -5.34 -8.25
N ASN A 296 -14.22 -4.15 -7.74
CA ASN A 296 -12.91 -3.51 -7.83
C ASN A 296 -11.84 -4.34 -7.11
N TRP A 297 -12.14 -4.82 -5.89
CA TRP A 297 -11.23 -5.68 -5.15
C TRP A 297 -10.96 -7.00 -5.87
N LEU A 298 -12.00 -7.69 -6.33
CA LEU A 298 -11.88 -8.93 -7.12
C LEU A 298 -11.04 -8.72 -8.37
N GLY A 299 -11.30 -7.62 -9.11
CA GLY A 299 -10.53 -7.28 -10.31
C GLY A 299 -9.05 -7.02 -10.04
N ILE A 300 -8.70 -6.44 -8.89
CA ILE A 300 -7.29 -6.30 -8.46
C ILE A 300 -6.69 -7.69 -8.18
N LEU A 301 -7.37 -8.55 -7.42
CA LEU A 301 -6.86 -9.89 -7.08
C LEU A 301 -6.67 -10.76 -8.32
N GLN A 302 -7.56 -10.65 -9.30
CA GLN A 302 -7.48 -11.36 -10.58
C GLN A 302 -6.52 -10.71 -11.58
N GLY A 303 -6.05 -9.49 -11.33
CA GLY A 303 -5.24 -8.71 -12.27
C GLY A 303 -6.02 -8.18 -13.47
N THR A 304 -7.35 -8.16 -13.41
CA THR A 304 -8.24 -7.75 -14.51
C THR A 304 -8.75 -6.32 -14.39
N LEU A 305 -8.60 -5.69 -13.22
CA LEU A 305 -9.02 -4.30 -13.04
C LEU A 305 -8.16 -3.38 -13.91
N THR A 306 -8.82 -2.57 -14.72
CA THR A 306 -8.18 -1.57 -15.57
C THR A 306 -8.94 -0.26 -15.55
N GLU A 307 -8.23 0.84 -15.81
CA GLU A 307 -8.80 2.18 -15.94
C GLU A 307 -8.22 2.89 -17.15
N THR A 308 -9.07 3.59 -17.90
CA THR A 308 -8.63 4.42 -19.01
C THR A 308 -8.27 5.82 -18.50
N ILE A 309 -7.02 6.20 -18.68
CA ILE A 309 -6.48 7.50 -18.25
C ILE A 309 -6.18 8.34 -19.48
N SER A 310 -6.68 9.57 -19.50
CA SER A 310 -6.34 10.57 -20.53
C SER A 310 -5.34 11.57 -19.96
N LYS A 311 -4.20 11.71 -20.63
CA LYS A 311 -3.15 12.68 -20.27
C LYS A 311 -2.54 13.28 -21.54
N GLY A 312 -2.51 14.61 -21.63
CA GLY A 312 -1.90 15.31 -22.80
C GLY A 312 -2.56 14.96 -24.13
N GLY A 313 -3.87 14.75 -24.18
CA GLY A 313 -4.62 14.40 -25.39
C GLY A 313 -4.46 12.94 -25.86
N LYS A 314 -3.75 12.11 -25.09
CA LYS A 314 -3.62 10.66 -25.34
C LYS A 314 -4.33 9.88 -24.25
N SER A 315 -5.04 8.81 -24.64
CA SER A 315 -5.66 7.86 -23.71
C SER A 315 -4.85 6.58 -23.68
N PHE A 316 -4.67 6.02 -22.50
CA PHE A 316 -4.04 4.72 -22.29
C PHE A 316 -4.74 3.95 -21.18
N VAL A 317 -4.71 2.62 -21.30
CA VAL A 317 -5.28 1.73 -20.30
C VAL A 317 -4.22 1.45 -19.23
N ARG A 318 -4.56 1.67 -17.97
CA ARG A 318 -3.74 1.33 -16.81
C ARG A 318 -4.29 0.09 -16.13
N GLY A 319 -3.45 -0.90 -15.90
CA GLY A 319 -3.70 -2.06 -15.04
C GLY A 319 -2.66 -2.14 -13.92
N LEU A 320 -2.52 -3.31 -13.31
CA LEU A 320 -1.48 -3.60 -12.32
C LEU A 320 -0.11 -3.74 -12.98
N ASN A 321 0.90 -3.19 -12.34
CA ASN A 321 2.29 -3.34 -12.79
C ASN A 321 2.75 -4.79 -12.67
N PRO A 322 3.54 -5.31 -13.63
CA PRO A 322 4.20 -6.61 -13.50
C PRO A 322 5.32 -6.55 -12.45
N ASP A 323 5.76 -7.72 -12.01
CA ASP A 323 6.94 -7.84 -11.17
C ASP A 323 8.20 -7.36 -11.93
N ARG A 324 9.19 -6.87 -11.18
CA ARG A 324 10.44 -6.33 -11.72
C ARG A 324 11.50 -7.42 -11.69
N VAL A 325 12.16 -7.66 -12.82
CA VAL A 325 13.15 -8.72 -12.97
C VAL A 325 14.51 -8.11 -13.27
N TYR A 326 15.52 -8.56 -12.52
CA TYR A 326 16.91 -8.11 -12.67
C TYR A 326 17.83 -9.32 -12.80
N THR A 327 19.03 -9.12 -13.33
CA THR A 327 20.14 -10.08 -13.23
C THR A 327 20.89 -9.81 -11.93
N GLY A 328 20.90 -10.76 -11.03
CA GLY A 328 21.59 -10.65 -9.74
C GLY A 328 23.12 -10.68 -9.84
N ALA A 329 23.78 -10.40 -8.74
CA ALA A 329 25.24 -10.44 -8.63
C ALA A 329 25.85 -11.82 -8.97
N ASP A 330 25.10 -12.90 -8.73
CA ASP A 330 25.45 -14.28 -9.06
C ASP A 330 25.00 -14.72 -10.46
N GLY A 331 24.44 -13.81 -11.25
CA GLY A 331 23.91 -14.08 -12.58
C GLY A 331 22.50 -14.70 -12.60
N LYS A 332 21.90 -14.97 -11.44
CA LYS A 332 20.54 -15.51 -11.36
C LYS A 332 19.50 -14.38 -11.39
N PRO A 333 18.25 -14.69 -11.77
CA PRO A 333 17.17 -13.72 -11.70
C PRO A 333 16.89 -13.28 -10.26
N VAL A 334 16.77 -11.96 -10.05
CA VAL A 334 16.19 -11.35 -8.84
C VAL A 334 14.84 -10.79 -9.25
N VAL A 335 13.78 -11.29 -8.62
CA VAL A 335 12.40 -10.87 -8.90
C VAL A 335 11.86 -10.11 -7.69
N LEU A 336 11.42 -8.89 -7.92
CA LEU A 336 10.80 -8.05 -6.89
C LEU A 336 9.35 -7.76 -7.28
N HIS A 337 8.48 -7.74 -6.27
CA HIS A 337 7.08 -7.42 -6.50
C HIS A 337 6.91 -6.03 -7.11
N GLY A 338 6.16 -5.96 -8.21
CA GLY A 338 5.83 -4.69 -8.87
C GLY A 338 4.73 -3.90 -8.16
N ARG A 339 4.04 -4.53 -7.19
CA ARG A 339 2.85 -4.02 -6.49
C ARG A 339 3.03 -4.09 -4.98
N SER A 340 2.30 -3.23 -4.27
CA SER A 340 2.16 -3.30 -2.82
C SER A 340 1.51 -4.62 -2.39
N LEU A 341 1.83 -5.10 -1.18
CA LEU A 341 1.01 -6.09 -0.49
C LEU A 341 -0.35 -5.47 -0.19
N LEU A 342 -1.43 -6.16 -0.56
CA LEU A 342 -2.78 -5.61 -0.49
C LEU A 342 -3.55 -6.16 0.70
N PHE A 343 -4.16 -5.25 1.47
CA PHE A 343 -5.10 -5.54 2.54
C PHE A 343 -6.47 -4.98 2.21
N VAL A 344 -7.47 -5.44 2.92
CA VAL A 344 -8.81 -4.87 2.93
C VAL A 344 -9.15 -4.46 4.35
N ARG A 345 -9.62 -3.23 4.55
CA ARG A 345 -10.21 -2.78 5.80
C ARG A 345 -11.73 -2.77 5.66
N ASN A 346 -12.39 -3.53 6.51
CA ASN A 346 -13.83 -3.55 6.63
C ASN A 346 -14.26 -2.81 7.89
N VAL A 347 -15.53 -2.39 7.92
CA VAL A 347 -16.16 -1.87 9.14
C VAL A 347 -16.20 -2.93 10.24
N GLY A 348 -16.15 -2.49 11.49
CA GLY A 348 -16.32 -3.36 12.65
C GLY A 348 -17.78 -3.86 12.79
N HIS A 349 -18.00 -4.80 13.68
CA HIS A 349 -19.30 -5.45 13.92
C HIS A 349 -20.38 -4.50 14.49
N LEU A 350 -20.00 -3.30 14.86
CA LEU A 350 -20.90 -2.23 15.27
C LEU A 350 -21.69 -1.63 14.10
N MET A 351 -21.04 -1.55 12.93
CA MET A 351 -21.61 -0.93 11.74
C MET A 351 -22.23 -1.97 10.82
N SER A 352 -23.39 -1.64 10.25
CA SER A 352 -24.12 -2.51 9.33
C SER A 352 -24.69 -1.72 8.17
N ASN A 353 -24.99 -2.41 7.08
CA ASN A 353 -25.76 -1.90 5.96
C ASN A 353 -26.83 -2.91 5.53
N PRO A 354 -27.83 -2.49 4.72
CA PRO A 354 -28.96 -3.36 4.36
C PRO A 354 -28.66 -4.32 3.21
N ALA A 355 -27.42 -4.62 2.84
CA ALA A 355 -27.11 -5.53 1.76
C ALA A 355 -27.59 -6.98 2.05
N ILE A 356 -27.47 -7.40 3.31
CA ILE A 356 -28.03 -8.65 3.82
C ILE A 356 -28.76 -8.37 5.14
N LEU A 357 -30.02 -8.82 5.23
CA LEU A 357 -30.79 -8.80 6.46
C LEU A 357 -30.82 -10.20 7.06
N TYR A 358 -30.68 -10.28 8.37
CA TYR A 358 -30.80 -11.55 9.11
C TYR A 358 -32.07 -11.52 9.95
N LEU A 359 -32.95 -12.48 9.69
CA LEU A 359 -34.17 -12.63 10.50
C LEU A 359 -33.88 -13.46 11.74
N SER A 360 -33.78 -12.81 12.87
CA SER A 360 -33.81 -13.46 14.17
C SER A 360 -35.23 -13.96 14.45
N LEU A 361 -35.34 -15.13 15.08
CA LEU A 361 -36.64 -15.73 15.49
C LEU A 361 -37.46 -14.85 16.46
N ILE A 362 -36.87 -13.79 16.96
CA ILE A 362 -37.51 -12.84 17.91
C ILE A 362 -38.45 -11.86 17.18
N HIS A 363 -38.39 -11.80 15.85
CA HIS A 363 -39.20 -10.88 15.05
C HIS A 363 -40.32 -11.58 14.24
N ILE A 364 -40.66 -12.81 14.58
CA ILE A 364 -41.81 -13.53 14.00
C ILE A 364 -43.03 -13.43 14.97
#